data_bb5dbcd66e40d190ca9c94602c8a5d84
#
_entry.id   bb5dbcd66e40d190ca9c94602c8a5d84
#
_cell.length_a   1.000
_cell.length_b   1.000
_cell.length_c   1.000
_cell.angle_alpha   90.00
_cell.angle_beta   90.00
_cell.angle_gamma   90.00
#
_symmetry.space_group_name_H-M   'P 1'
#
loop_
_entity.id
_entity.type
_entity.pdbx_description
1 polymer ?
#
loop_
_entity_poly.entity_id
_entity_poly.type
_entity_poly.pdbx_seq_one_letter_code
_entity_poly.pdbx_strand_id
1 'polypeptide(L)'
;MDHFLYRNGQLFAEDVPVAEIAASVGTPVYIYSTATLLRHFGLFDQALAGMPHLVCFAMKSLSNVAVLRVLGQAGAGIDVVSVGEYLRAKAAGVPGERIVFSGVAKTREEMRIALEGGIRQFNVESEPEMEALSEVASALGVVAPIAVRVNPDVDAKTHAKIATGKSENKFGIPIAKARGVYARAAALPGIRVVGIDVHIGSQLTDLEPFRLAYRKVAALTEALRADGHQIERLDLGGGLGIPYERSNAAPPLPEDYGRMIAEEVGHLDCEIEIEPGRLIAGNAGLMVSEIIYVKEGEGRDFLILDSAMNDLVRPAMYDAHHDIVPVMEPAPGVEEAPMDVVGPVCESGDTFAKGRDLPPVAAEDLVAFRSAGAYGAVMASEYNTRPLIPEVLVDGDHFAVIRARPSFDEMIKRDTIPEWL
;
A
#
# COMPACT_ATOMS: atom_id res chain seq x y z
N MET A 1 -0.50 16.89 0.56
CA MET A 1 -1.74 17.66 0.86
C MET A 1 -2.91 16.73 0.59
N ASP A 2 -3.81 16.62 1.55
CA ASP A 2 -5.00 15.76 1.52
C ASP A 2 -6.27 16.65 1.55
N HIS A 3 -7.45 16.03 1.38
CA HIS A 3 -8.74 16.70 1.43
C HIS A 3 -9.48 16.46 2.75
N PHE A 4 -8.73 16.39 3.86
CA PHE A 4 -9.25 16.33 5.22
C PHE A 4 -8.90 17.61 5.95
N LEU A 5 -9.85 18.54 6.02
CA LEU A 5 -9.63 19.90 6.53
C LEU A 5 -10.70 20.30 7.53
N TYR A 6 -10.32 21.12 8.53
CA TYR A 6 -11.29 21.77 9.38
C TYR A 6 -11.98 22.90 8.64
N ARG A 7 -13.33 22.93 8.74
CA ARG A 7 -14.19 24.01 8.25
C ARG A 7 -15.23 24.30 9.32
N ASN A 8 -15.33 25.55 9.76
CA ASN A 8 -16.26 25.98 10.80
C ASN A 8 -16.17 25.13 12.08
N GLY A 9 -14.97 24.76 12.51
CA GLY A 9 -14.74 24.00 13.72
C GLY A 9 -15.02 22.48 13.61
N GLN A 10 -15.21 21.94 12.40
CA GLN A 10 -15.45 20.52 12.17
C GLN A 10 -14.48 19.96 11.12
N LEU A 11 -14.04 18.72 11.32
CA LEU A 11 -13.25 17.99 10.33
C LEU A 11 -14.14 17.50 9.20
N PHE A 12 -13.75 17.80 7.96
CA PHE A 12 -14.39 17.35 6.74
C PHE A 12 -13.52 16.35 5.99
N ALA A 13 -14.16 15.39 5.35
CA ALA A 13 -13.60 14.58 4.28
C ALA A 13 -14.18 15.14 2.96
N GLU A 14 -13.35 15.81 2.16
CA GLU A 14 -13.79 16.59 1.00
C GLU A 14 -14.84 17.62 1.41
N ASP A 15 -16.11 17.43 1.01
CA ASP A 15 -17.21 18.34 1.37
C ASP A 15 -18.20 17.74 2.36
N VAL A 16 -17.91 16.53 2.91
CA VAL A 16 -18.76 15.84 3.90
C VAL A 16 -18.18 15.98 5.31
N PRO A 17 -18.94 16.39 6.32
CA PRO A 17 -18.50 16.37 7.72
C PRO A 17 -18.18 14.92 8.19
N VAL A 18 -17.01 14.72 8.76
CA VAL A 18 -16.61 13.40 9.29
C VAL A 18 -17.58 12.91 10.37
N ALA A 19 -18.11 13.81 11.20
CA ALA A 19 -19.12 13.48 12.21
C ALA A 19 -20.42 12.93 11.62
N GLU A 20 -20.85 13.41 10.45
CA GLU A 20 -22.04 12.92 9.74
C GLU A 20 -21.82 11.47 9.26
N ILE A 21 -20.64 11.17 8.71
CA ILE A 21 -20.29 9.81 8.29
C ILE A 21 -20.30 8.87 9.52
N ALA A 22 -19.64 9.28 10.61
CA ALA A 22 -19.59 8.50 11.84
C ALA A 22 -20.98 8.23 12.41
N ALA A 23 -21.85 9.24 12.45
CA ALA A 23 -23.24 9.12 12.91
C ALA A 23 -24.08 8.16 12.04
N SER A 24 -23.83 8.14 10.72
CA SER A 24 -24.57 7.31 9.76
C SER A 24 -24.10 5.85 9.75
N VAL A 25 -22.80 5.61 9.87
CA VAL A 25 -22.15 4.30 9.64
C VAL A 25 -21.75 3.63 10.95
N GLY A 26 -21.57 4.42 12.02
CA GLY A 26 -21.01 3.99 13.30
C GLY A 26 -19.49 3.97 13.28
N THR A 27 -18.91 3.99 14.49
CA THR A 27 -17.48 3.91 14.74
C THR A 27 -17.05 2.51 15.21
N PRO A 28 -15.77 2.13 15.12
CA PRO A 28 -14.74 2.76 14.31
C PRO A 28 -15.03 2.63 12.80
N VAL A 29 -14.49 3.53 11.96
CA VAL A 29 -14.73 3.52 10.52
C VAL A 29 -13.51 4.05 9.75
N TYR A 30 -13.16 3.41 8.62
CA TYR A 30 -12.22 3.98 7.66
C TYR A 30 -12.94 4.88 6.66
N ILE A 31 -12.39 6.06 6.40
CA ILE A 31 -12.93 7.04 5.45
C ILE A 31 -11.84 7.38 4.44
N TYR A 32 -12.11 7.19 3.15
CA TYR A 32 -11.20 7.50 2.06
C TYR A 32 -11.73 8.65 1.21
N SER A 33 -10.80 9.52 0.76
CA SER A 33 -11.09 10.64 -0.15
C SER A 33 -10.73 10.26 -1.58
N THR A 34 -11.71 10.30 -2.47
CA THR A 34 -11.55 10.12 -3.92
C THR A 34 -10.63 11.19 -4.51
N ALA A 35 -10.85 12.45 -4.16
CA ALA A 35 -10.04 13.57 -4.64
C ALA A 35 -8.57 13.44 -4.26
N THR A 36 -8.27 12.94 -3.03
CA THR A 36 -6.88 12.71 -2.60
C THR A 36 -6.24 11.56 -3.35
N LEU A 37 -6.96 10.44 -3.52
CA LEU A 37 -6.48 9.28 -4.29
C LEU A 37 -6.11 9.67 -5.73
N LEU A 38 -7.03 10.34 -6.42
CA LEU A 38 -6.84 10.78 -7.80
C LEU A 38 -5.72 11.82 -7.93
N ARG A 39 -5.64 12.76 -6.99
CA ARG A 39 -4.55 13.73 -6.97
C ARG A 39 -3.18 13.06 -6.80
N HIS A 40 -3.04 12.14 -5.86
CA HIS A 40 -1.75 11.47 -5.62
C HIS A 40 -1.33 10.59 -6.79
N PHE A 41 -2.27 9.88 -7.40
CA PHE A 41 -2.02 9.12 -8.64
C PHE A 41 -1.58 10.07 -9.76
N GLY A 42 -2.31 11.16 -10.01
CA GLY A 42 -2.02 12.14 -11.05
C GLY A 42 -0.67 12.83 -10.90
N LEU A 43 -0.16 13.01 -9.66
CA LEU A 43 1.18 13.55 -9.44
C LEU A 43 2.29 12.62 -9.97
N PHE A 44 2.15 11.31 -9.84
CA PHE A 44 3.10 10.34 -10.41
C PHE A 44 2.99 10.28 -11.94
N ASP A 45 1.76 10.23 -12.45
CA ASP A 45 1.47 10.20 -13.88
C ASP A 45 2.09 11.42 -14.58
N GLN A 46 1.88 12.62 -14.02
CA GLN A 46 2.49 13.87 -14.52
C GLN A 46 4.01 13.88 -14.41
N ALA A 47 4.56 13.35 -13.30
CA ALA A 47 6.01 13.33 -13.08
C ALA A 47 6.74 12.46 -14.11
N LEU A 48 6.07 11.48 -14.71
CA LEU A 48 6.60 10.55 -15.71
C LEU A 48 6.13 10.88 -17.14
N ALA A 49 5.33 11.91 -17.37
CA ALA A 49 4.69 12.22 -18.65
C ALA A 49 5.68 12.42 -19.83
N GLY A 50 6.96 12.66 -19.54
CA GLY A 50 8.03 12.76 -20.58
C GLY A 50 8.54 11.42 -21.10
N MET A 51 8.11 10.30 -20.55
CA MET A 51 8.55 8.93 -20.87
C MET A 51 7.33 8.02 -21.06
N PRO A 52 7.41 6.97 -21.91
CA PRO A 52 6.42 5.90 -21.88
C PRO A 52 6.37 5.30 -20.46
N HIS A 53 5.18 5.25 -19.82
CA HIS A 53 5.10 4.78 -18.45
C HIS A 53 3.74 4.17 -18.09
N LEU A 54 3.72 3.40 -17.00
CA LEU A 54 2.52 2.92 -16.32
C LEU A 54 2.72 3.04 -14.80
N VAL A 55 1.81 3.74 -14.14
CA VAL A 55 1.77 3.79 -12.68
C VAL A 55 0.87 2.65 -12.19
N CYS A 56 1.46 1.60 -11.62
CA CYS A 56 0.77 0.45 -11.05
C CYS A 56 0.52 0.68 -9.56
N PHE A 57 -0.72 0.87 -9.16
CA PHE A 57 -1.05 1.01 -7.74
C PHE A 57 -0.76 -0.30 -6.99
N ALA A 58 0.14 -0.26 -6.00
CA ALA A 58 0.43 -1.41 -5.14
C ALA A 58 -0.74 -1.71 -4.20
N MET A 59 -1.62 -2.60 -4.65
CA MET A 59 -2.89 -2.95 -4.00
C MET A 59 -2.72 -3.47 -2.58
N LYS A 60 -1.59 -4.08 -2.25
CA LYS A 60 -1.23 -4.51 -0.88
C LYS A 60 -1.33 -3.39 0.16
N SER A 61 -1.31 -2.12 -0.27
CA SER A 61 -1.50 -0.97 0.62
C SER A 61 -2.97 -0.68 0.94
N LEU A 62 -3.89 -0.90 -0.02
CA LEU A 62 -5.34 -0.70 0.13
C LEU A 62 -6.08 -1.47 -0.97
N SER A 63 -6.77 -2.56 -0.63
CA SER A 63 -7.32 -3.53 -1.59
C SER A 63 -8.84 -3.44 -1.80
N ASN A 64 -9.49 -2.34 -1.39
CA ASN A 64 -10.92 -2.18 -1.60
C ASN A 64 -11.26 -2.02 -3.09
N VAL A 65 -12.23 -2.81 -3.59
CA VAL A 65 -12.59 -2.87 -5.02
C VAL A 65 -13.07 -1.51 -5.55
N ALA A 66 -13.77 -0.71 -4.73
CA ALA A 66 -14.21 0.63 -5.15
C ALA A 66 -13.01 1.58 -5.36
N VAL A 67 -12.02 1.55 -4.44
CA VAL A 67 -10.78 2.33 -4.59
C VAL A 67 -10.01 1.90 -5.83
N LEU A 68 -9.88 0.60 -6.07
CA LEU A 68 -9.23 0.07 -7.27
C LEU A 68 -9.94 0.52 -8.54
N ARG A 69 -11.28 0.56 -8.54
CA ARG A 69 -12.07 1.06 -9.68
C ARG A 69 -11.80 2.54 -9.94
N VAL A 70 -11.77 3.38 -8.91
CA VAL A 70 -11.45 4.81 -9.03
C VAL A 70 -10.09 5.00 -9.70
N LEU A 71 -9.05 4.33 -9.20
CA LEU A 71 -7.70 4.43 -9.76
C LEU A 71 -7.61 3.81 -11.16
N GLY A 72 -8.23 2.64 -11.39
CA GLY A 72 -8.26 1.97 -12.69
C GLY A 72 -8.95 2.80 -13.78
N GLN A 73 -10.01 3.53 -13.45
CA GLN A 73 -10.69 4.47 -14.35
C GLN A 73 -9.84 5.70 -14.66
N ALA A 74 -8.99 6.12 -13.73
CA ALA A 74 -8.01 7.17 -13.95
C ALA A 74 -6.81 6.75 -14.80
N GLY A 75 -6.70 5.46 -15.16
CA GLY A 75 -5.61 4.94 -16.00
C GLY A 75 -4.58 4.10 -15.26
N ALA A 76 -4.66 3.96 -13.94
CA ALA A 76 -3.71 3.16 -13.17
C ALA A 76 -3.66 1.69 -13.62
N GLY A 77 -2.44 1.12 -13.65
CA GLY A 77 -2.24 -0.31 -13.51
C GLY A 77 -2.36 -0.72 -12.05
N ILE A 78 -2.29 -2.04 -11.80
CA ILE A 78 -2.31 -2.59 -10.44
C ILE A 78 -1.16 -3.57 -10.26
N ASP A 79 -0.36 -3.39 -9.19
CA ASP A 79 0.57 -4.41 -8.70
C ASP A 79 -0.15 -5.30 -7.69
N VAL A 80 -0.15 -6.62 -7.96
CA VAL A 80 -0.77 -7.65 -7.14
C VAL A 80 0.27 -8.65 -6.63
N VAL A 81 0.04 -9.22 -5.44
CA VAL A 81 0.96 -10.19 -4.82
C VAL A 81 0.29 -11.52 -4.47
N SER A 82 -0.95 -11.72 -4.90
CA SER A 82 -1.72 -12.97 -4.77
C SER A 82 -2.83 -13.04 -5.81
N VAL A 83 -3.37 -14.25 -6.04
CA VAL A 83 -4.54 -14.41 -6.90
C VAL A 83 -5.78 -13.70 -6.34
N GLY A 84 -5.91 -13.63 -5.00
CA GLY A 84 -7.01 -12.88 -4.37
C GLY A 84 -6.98 -11.39 -4.74
N GLU A 85 -5.81 -10.78 -4.77
CA GLU A 85 -5.62 -9.42 -5.24
C GLU A 85 -5.87 -9.30 -6.76
N TYR A 86 -5.37 -10.24 -7.56
CA TYR A 86 -5.65 -10.28 -9.00
C TYR A 86 -7.16 -10.29 -9.29
N LEU A 87 -7.91 -11.15 -8.59
CA LEU A 87 -9.36 -11.24 -8.76
C LEU A 87 -10.08 -9.95 -8.32
N ARG A 88 -9.60 -9.27 -7.27
CA ARG A 88 -10.12 -7.94 -6.88
C ARG A 88 -9.86 -6.89 -7.96
N ALA A 89 -8.67 -6.86 -8.57
CA ALA A 89 -8.36 -5.95 -9.66
C ALA A 89 -9.29 -6.20 -10.87
N LYS A 90 -9.53 -7.48 -11.22
CA LYS A 90 -10.49 -7.86 -12.27
C LYS A 90 -11.93 -7.44 -11.92
N ALA A 91 -12.37 -7.64 -10.67
CA ALA A 91 -13.69 -7.19 -10.19
C ALA A 91 -13.84 -5.66 -10.23
N ALA A 92 -12.75 -4.92 -10.03
CA ALA A 92 -12.71 -3.47 -10.19
C ALA A 92 -12.80 -3.03 -11.67
N GLY A 93 -12.68 -3.95 -12.62
CA GLY A 93 -12.74 -3.67 -14.06
C GLY A 93 -11.37 -3.32 -14.67
N VAL A 94 -10.27 -3.59 -13.96
CA VAL A 94 -8.92 -3.38 -14.50
C VAL A 94 -8.59 -4.52 -15.47
N PRO A 95 -8.21 -4.21 -16.73
CA PRO A 95 -7.86 -5.24 -17.70
C PRO A 95 -6.52 -5.90 -17.35
N GLY A 96 -6.35 -7.18 -17.74
CA GLY A 96 -5.15 -7.97 -17.41
C GLY A 96 -3.85 -7.32 -17.87
N GLU A 97 -3.86 -6.70 -19.06
CA GLU A 97 -2.73 -5.99 -19.65
C GLU A 97 -2.27 -4.74 -18.87
N ARG A 98 -2.94 -4.39 -17.78
CA ARG A 98 -2.51 -3.36 -16.82
C ARG A 98 -2.27 -3.92 -15.41
N ILE A 99 -2.14 -5.24 -15.27
CA ILE A 99 -1.87 -5.90 -13.98
C ILE A 99 -0.48 -6.53 -14.01
N VAL A 100 0.32 -6.23 -12.99
CA VAL A 100 1.65 -6.81 -12.74
C VAL A 100 1.56 -7.73 -11.53
N PHE A 101 2.19 -8.91 -11.57
CA PHE A 101 2.16 -9.88 -10.48
C PHE A 101 3.54 -10.03 -9.85
N SER A 102 3.70 -9.46 -8.67
CA SER A 102 4.91 -9.51 -7.83
C SER A 102 4.79 -10.58 -6.73
N GLY A 103 5.84 -10.74 -5.92
CA GLY A 103 5.83 -11.63 -4.75
C GLY A 103 6.56 -12.96 -4.97
N VAL A 104 7.12 -13.49 -3.85
CA VAL A 104 8.09 -14.61 -3.84
C VAL A 104 7.48 -16.01 -3.88
N ALA A 105 6.17 -16.14 -3.82
CA ALA A 105 5.52 -17.46 -3.60
C ALA A 105 4.31 -17.67 -4.52
N LYS A 106 4.40 -17.25 -5.78
CA LYS A 106 3.35 -17.51 -6.78
C LYS A 106 3.23 -19.01 -7.01
N THR A 107 2.05 -19.56 -6.78
CA THR A 107 1.74 -20.96 -7.05
C THR A 107 1.43 -21.19 -8.53
N ARG A 108 1.54 -22.44 -9.01
CA ARG A 108 1.19 -22.81 -10.38
C ARG A 108 -0.26 -22.45 -10.73
N GLU A 109 -1.18 -22.57 -9.77
CA GLU A 109 -2.58 -22.22 -9.97
C GLU A 109 -2.79 -20.71 -10.12
N GLU A 110 -2.10 -19.89 -9.30
CA GLU A 110 -2.11 -18.44 -9.44
C GLU A 110 -1.53 -17.98 -10.78
N MET A 111 -0.42 -18.61 -11.22
CA MET A 111 0.17 -18.38 -12.53
C MET A 111 -0.81 -18.69 -13.65
N ARG A 112 -1.51 -19.83 -13.57
CA ARG A 112 -2.52 -20.26 -14.54
C ARG A 112 -3.66 -19.23 -14.66
N ILE A 113 -4.26 -18.85 -13.55
CA ILE A 113 -5.37 -17.89 -13.50
C ILE A 113 -4.94 -16.54 -14.09
N ALA A 114 -3.76 -16.06 -13.74
CA ALA A 114 -3.25 -14.79 -14.23
C ALA A 114 -2.95 -14.83 -15.74
N LEU A 115 -2.35 -15.91 -16.24
CA LEU A 115 -2.10 -16.12 -17.69
C LEU A 115 -3.39 -16.18 -18.49
N GLU A 116 -4.37 -16.96 -18.05
CA GLU A 116 -5.70 -17.03 -18.69
C GLU A 116 -6.41 -15.67 -18.72
N GLY A 117 -6.17 -14.83 -17.72
CA GLY A 117 -6.73 -13.49 -17.63
C GLY A 117 -5.96 -12.42 -18.40
N GLY A 118 -4.91 -12.78 -19.15
CA GLY A 118 -4.14 -11.86 -19.99
C GLY A 118 -3.28 -10.88 -19.22
N ILE A 119 -2.61 -11.38 -18.19
CA ILE A 119 -1.74 -10.55 -17.33
C ILE A 119 -0.64 -9.85 -18.14
N ARG A 120 -0.31 -8.61 -17.74
CA ARG A 120 0.74 -7.80 -18.36
C ARG A 120 2.12 -8.38 -18.17
N GLN A 121 2.46 -8.80 -16.95
CA GLN A 121 3.81 -9.18 -16.56
C GLN A 121 3.82 -9.93 -15.22
N PHE A 122 4.74 -10.91 -15.12
CA PHE A 122 5.15 -11.48 -13.84
C PHE A 122 6.51 -10.92 -13.45
N ASN A 123 6.63 -10.39 -12.24
CA ASN A 123 7.91 -10.07 -11.61
C ASN A 123 8.43 -11.33 -10.93
N VAL A 124 9.36 -12.03 -11.61
CA VAL A 124 9.88 -13.33 -11.19
C VAL A 124 11.01 -13.13 -10.19
N GLU A 125 10.94 -13.81 -9.05
CA GLU A 125 11.86 -13.62 -7.93
C GLU A 125 12.86 -14.77 -7.71
N SER A 126 12.73 -15.86 -8.47
CA SER A 126 13.65 -17.01 -8.38
C SER A 126 13.67 -17.88 -9.64
N GLU A 127 14.76 -18.63 -9.86
CA GLU A 127 14.86 -19.57 -10.98
C GLU A 127 13.83 -20.70 -10.91
N PRO A 128 13.55 -21.35 -9.74
CA PRO A 128 12.49 -22.35 -9.64
C PRO A 128 11.10 -21.81 -9.96
N GLU A 129 10.80 -20.56 -9.61
CA GLU A 129 9.54 -19.90 -9.99
C GLU A 129 9.43 -19.73 -11.50
N MET A 130 10.50 -19.29 -12.13
CA MET A 130 10.58 -19.11 -13.58
C MET A 130 10.37 -20.42 -14.33
N GLU A 131 10.97 -21.53 -13.85
CA GLU A 131 10.76 -22.87 -14.40
C GLU A 131 9.30 -23.32 -14.26
N ALA A 132 8.71 -23.13 -13.07
CA ALA A 132 7.31 -23.43 -12.83
C ALA A 132 6.37 -22.62 -13.78
N LEU A 133 6.67 -21.34 -13.98
CA LEU A 133 5.91 -20.48 -14.89
C LEU A 133 6.03 -20.95 -16.35
N SER A 134 7.25 -21.37 -16.78
CA SER A 134 7.49 -21.94 -18.11
C SER A 134 6.65 -23.19 -18.36
N GLU A 135 6.59 -24.10 -17.39
CA GLU A 135 5.77 -25.30 -17.48
C GLU A 135 4.28 -24.98 -17.59
N VAL A 136 3.77 -24.04 -16.76
CA VAL A 136 2.36 -23.63 -16.79
C VAL A 136 2.03 -22.94 -18.10
N ALA A 137 2.85 -22.00 -18.57
CA ALA A 137 2.62 -21.29 -19.83
C ALA A 137 2.64 -22.24 -21.02
N SER A 138 3.60 -23.19 -21.05
CA SER A 138 3.70 -24.21 -22.10
C SER A 138 2.48 -25.14 -22.10
N ALA A 139 1.99 -25.55 -20.93
CA ALA A 139 0.79 -26.39 -20.81
C ALA A 139 -0.47 -25.67 -21.32
N LEU A 140 -0.56 -24.36 -21.14
CA LEU A 140 -1.65 -23.52 -21.66
C LEU A 140 -1.47 -23.14 -23.14
N GLY A 141 -0.32 -23.37 -23.73
CA GLY A 141 -0.01 -22.93 -25.10
C GLY A 141 0.11 -21.41 -25.25
N VAL A 142 0.49 -20.71 -24.19
CA VAL A 142 0.67 -19.25 -24.16
C VAL A 142 2.12 -18.87 -23.85
N VAL A 143 2.42 -17.59 -23.96
CA VAL A 143 3.74 -17.01 -23.61
C VAL A 143 3.57 -16.10 -22.40
N ALA A 144 4.30 -16.39 -21.33
CA ALA A 144 4.32 -15.58 -20.13
C ALA A 144 5.32 -14.42 -20.28
N PRO A 145 4.89 -13.15 -20.21
CA PRO A 145 5.78 -12.01 -20.16
C PRO A 145 6.37 -11.88 -18.75
N ILE A 146 7.71 -11.82 -18.65
CA ILE A 146 8.40 -11.72 -17.37
C ILE A 146 9.36 -10.54 -17.30
N ALA A 147 9.41 -9.87 -16.14
CA ALA A 147 10.57 -9.13 -15.66
C ALA A 147 11.24 -9.94 -14.55
N VAL A 148 12.56 -9.96 -14.53
CA VAL A 148 13.28 -10.59 -13.43
C VAL A 148 13.55 -9.57 -12.36
N ARG A 149 13.05 -9.83 -11.14
CA ARG A 149 13.33 -8.97 -10.00
C ARG A 149 14.75 -9.15 -9.54
N VAL A 150 15.52 -8.10 -9.64
CA VAL A 150 16.92 -8.08 -9.19
C VAL A 150 17.04 -7.37 -7.85
N ASN A 151 17.88 -7.93 -6.99
CA ASN A 151 18.28 -7.27 -5.76
C ASN A 151 19.59 -6.50 -6.02
N PRO A 152 19.56 -5.16 -5.97
CA PRO A 152 20.71 -4.33 -6.30
C PRO A 152 21.72 -4.22 -5.15
N ASP A 153 21.47 -4.82 -3.99
CA ASP A 153 22.26 -4.68 -2.77
C ASP A 153 22.51 -3.20 -2.42
N VAL A 154 21.42 -2.49 -2.16
CA VAL A 154 21.40 -1.08 -1.73
C VAL A 154 20.70 -0.96 -0.39
N ASP A 155 21.32 -0.23 0.55
CA ASP A 155 20.71 0.07 1.84
C ASP A 155 19.69 1.22 1.71
N ALA A 156 18.43 0.90 1.85
CA ALA A 156 17.33 1.87 1.77
C ALA A 156 17.23 2.80 3.01
N LYS A 157 18.03 2.56 4.06
CA LYS A 157 18.04 3.34 5.32
C LYS A 157 16.64 3.51 5.93
N THR A 158 15.80 2.49 5.83
CA THR A 158 14.44 2.45 6.36
C THR A 158 14.33 1.39 7.46
N HIS A 159 13.15 1.30 8.11
CA HIS A 159 12.90 0.31 9.17
C HIS A 159 13.21 -1.12 8.68
N ALA A 160 13.94 -1.91 9.47
CA ALA A 160 14.45 -3.24 9.06
C ALA A 160 13.37 -4.20 8.51
N LYS A 161 12.13 -4.13 9.05
CA LYS A 161 11.01 -4.98 8.60
C LYS A 161 10.45 -4.60 7.21
N ILE A 162 10.79 -3.43 6.67
CA ILE A 162 10.29 -2.93 5.37
C ILE A 162 11.40 -2.62 4.35
N ALA A 163 12.65 -2.94 4.66
CA ALA A 163 13.78 -2.91 3.74
C ALA A 163 13.80 -4.21 2.91
N THR A 164 13.94 -4.11 1.58
CA THR A 164 13.90 -5.27 0.66
C THR A 164 15.09 -5.32 -0.30
N GLY A 165 15.97 -4.31 -0.30
CA GLY A 165 17.06 -4.16 -1.25
C GLY A 165 18.42 -4.72 -0.80
N LYS A 166 18.54 -5.34 0.38
CA LYS A 166 19.79 -5.92 0.88
C LYS A 166 19.91 -7.40 0.47
N SER A 167 21.15 -7.87 0.30
CA SER A 167 21.47 -9.23 -0.15
C SER A 167 20.92 -10.36 0.75
N GLU A 168 20.67 -10.09 2.03
CA GLU A 168 20.11 -11.04 3.01
C GLU A 168 18.57 -11.14 3.00
N ASN A 169 17.91 -10.32 2.21
CA ASN A 169 16.44 -10.35 2.10
C ASN A 169 15.98 -11.48 1.18
N LYS A 170 14.80 -12.03 1.45
CA LYS A 170 14.19 -13.11 0.66
C LYS A 170 13.79 -12.72 -0.77
N PHE A 171 13.90 -11.42 -1.13
CA PHE A 171 13.35 -10.86 -2.35
C PHE A 171 14.40 -10.75 -3.46
N GLY A 172 13.99 -11.12 -4.67
CA GLY A 172 14.74 -10.91 -5.90
C GLY A 172 16.00 -11.76 -6.03
N ILE A 173 16.56 -11.73 -7.22
CA ILE A 173 17.79 -12.43 -7.57
C ILE A 173 18.99 -11.47 -7.39
N PRO A 174 20.09 -11.89 -6.76
CA PRO A 174 21.27 -11.04 -6.66
C PRO A 174 21.72 -10.52 -8.02
N ILE A 175 21.90 -9.21 -8.16
CA ILE A 175 22.20 -8.56 -9.45
C ILE A 175 23.43 -9.18 -10.14
N ALA A 176 24.41 -9.68 -9.37
CA ALA A 176 25.59 -10.36 -9.90
C ALA A 176 25.28 -11.68 -10.64
N LYS A 177 24.13 -12.31 -10.34
CA LYS A 177 23.67 -13.53 -11.02
C LYS A 177 22.71 -13.25 -12.19
N ALA A 178 22.24 -12.04 -12.33
CA ALA A 178 21.15 -11.67 -13.26
C ALA A 178 21.45 -12.13 -14.70
N ARG A 179 22.62 -11.86 -15.26
CA ARG A 179 22.95 -12.23 -16.66
C ARG A 179 22.78 -13.74 -16.94
N GLY A 180 23.21 -14.59 -16.00
CA GLY A 180 23.01 -16.04 -16.12
C GLY A 180 21.54 -16.46 -16.07
N VAL A 181 20.74 -15.80 -15.21
CA VAL A 181 19.30 -16.02 -15.11
C VAL A 181 18.58 -15.60 -16.37
N TYR A 182 18.91 -14.45 -16.95
CA TYR A 182 18.35 -14.00 -18.22
C TYR A 182 18.67 -14.92 -19.39
N ALA A 183 19.91 -15.42 -19.46
CA ALA A 183 20.30 -16.42 -20.47
C ALA A 183 19.48 -17.72 -20.31
N ARG A 184 19.23 -18.16 -19.08
CA ARG A 184 18.36 -19.31 -18.79
C ARG A 184 16.91 -19.02 -19.16
N ALA A 185 16.37 -17.85 -18.80
CA ALA A 185 15.01 -17.44 -19.13
C ALA A 185 14.75 -17.47 -20.64
N ALA A 186 15.68 -16.96 -21.43
CA ALA A 186 15.60 -16.94 -22.90
C ALA A 186 15.58 -18.34 -23.52
N ALA A 187 16.09 -19.36 -22.83
CA ALA A 187 16.08 -20.75 -23.29
C ALA A 187 14.82 -21.53 -22.87
N LEU A 188 14.00 -21.01 -21.96
CA LEU A 188 12.80 -21.68 -21.48
C LEU A 188 11.63 -21.51 -22.44
N PRO A 189 10.90 -22.60 -22.79
CA PRO A 189 9.70 -22.50 -23.60
C PRO A 189 8.57 -21.76 -22.87
N GLY A 190 7.74 -21.04 -23.61
CA GLY A 190 6.62 -20.30 -23.04
C GLY A 190 6.99 -19.08 -22.19
N ILE A 191 8.24 -18.65 -22.17
CA ILE A 191 8.72 -17.44 -21.47
C ILE A 191 9.13 -16.38 -22.48
N ARG A 192 8.74 -15.15 -22.24
CA ARG A 192 9.23 -13.95 -22.93
C ARG A 192 9.77 -12.95 -21.90
N VAL A 193 11.06 -12.74 -21.90
CA VAL A 193 11.66 -11.67 -21.13
C VAL A 193 11.21 -10.33 -21.70
N VAL A 194 10.66 -9.46 -20.89
CA VAL A 194 10.22 -8.12 -21.28
C VAL A 194 10.94 -7.02 -20.52
N GLY A 195 11.46 -7.29 -19.31
CA GLY A 195 12.02 -6.22 -18.50
C GLY A 195 12.85 -6.67 -17.31
N ILE A 196 13.18 -5.68 -16.49
CA ILE A 196 13.85 -5.80 -15.19
C ILE A 196 12.92 -5.22 -14.15
N ASP A 197 12.76 -5.89 -13.01
CA ASP A 197 12.09 -5.35 -11.81
C ASP A 197 13.10 -5.09 -10.69
N VAL A 198 12.88 -4.02 -9.94
CA VAL A 198 13.64 -3.68 -8.74
C VAL A 198 12.75 -3.01 -7.70
N HIS A 199 12.83 -3.47 -6.45
CA HIS A 199 12.17 -2.80 -5.34
C HIS A 199 13.07 -2.85 -4.10
N ILE A 200 13.43 -1.68 -3.54
CA ILE A 200 14.46 -1.57 -2.49
C ILE A 200 13.91 -1.38 -1.09
N GLY A 201 12.62 -1.05 -0.95
CA GLY A 201 12.02 -0.85 0.36
C GLY A 201 10.80 0.05 0.35
N SER A 202 10.32 0.41 1.54
CA SER A 202 9.14 1.25 1.74
C SER A 202 9.42 2.36 2.73
N GLN A 203 8.69 3.47 2.64
CA GLN A 203 8.86 4.68 3.46
C GLN A 203 10.26 5.29 3.34
N LEU A 204 10.77 5.39 2.12
CA LEU A 204 12.02 6.09 1.83
C LEU A 204 11.77 7.59 1.76
N THR A 205 12.54 8.35 2.53
CA THR A 205 12.46 9.82 2.60
C THR A 205 13.68 10.51 1.98
N ASP A 206 14.56 9.73 1.31
CA ASP A 206 15.74 10.17 0.59
C ASP A 206 15.76 9.54 -0.80
N LEU A 207 16.10 10.30 -1.82
CA LEU A 207 16.19 9.82 -3.21
C LEU A 207 17.50 9.09 -3.53
N GLU A 208 18.55 9.28 -2.73
CA GLU A 208 19.86 8.70 -3.04
C GLU A 208 19.87 7.17 -3.11
N PRO A 209 19.19 6.42 -2.21
CA PRO A 209 19.07 4.96 -2.36
C PRO A 209 18.41 4.53 -3.69
N PHE A 210 17.38 5.26 -4.14
CA PHE A 210 16.75 5.01 -5.45
C PHE A 210 17.74 5.26 -6.58
N ARG A 211 18.43 6.40 -6.55
CA ARG A 211 19.45 6.78 -7.55
C ARG A 211 20.51 5.70 -7.70
N LEU A 212 21.06 5.22 -6.58
CA LEU A 212 22.06 4.14 -6.58
C LEU A 212 21.53 2.83 -7.17
N ALA A 213 20.30 2.46 -6.85
CA ALA A 213 19.66 1.25 -7.38
C ALA A 213 19.44 1.38 -8.91
N TYR A 214 18.92 2.52 -9.37
CA TYR A 214 18.58 2.72 -10.78
C TYR A 214 19.82 2.84 -11.67
N ARG A 215 20.92 3.38 -11.19
CA ARG A 215 22.23 3.29 -11.89
C ARG A 215 22.67 1.85 -12.10
N LYS A 216 22.48 0.98 -11.09
CA LYS A 216 22.80 -0.46 -11.24
C LYS A 216 21.86 -1.14 -12.23
N VAL A 217 20.58 -0.78 -12.24
CA VAL A 217 19.59 -1.28 -13.20
C VAL A 217 19.95 -0.81 -14.62
N ALA A 218 20.33 0.45 -14.79
CA ALA A 218 20.75 0.99 -16.09
C ALA A 218 21.95 0.20 -16.65
N ALA A 219 23.00 0.03 -15.85
CA ALA A 219 24.18 -0.74 -16.26
C ALA A 219 23.83 -2.20 -16.59
N LEU A 220 22.93 -2.83 -15.84
CA LEU A 220 22.44 -4.18 -16.13
C LEU A 220 21.65 -4.24 -17.43
N THR A 221 20.79 -3.25 -17.69
CA THR A 221 20.02 -3.14 -18.94
C THR A 221 20.92 -3.09 -20.16
N GLU A 222 21.97 -2.25 -20.12
CA GLU A 222 22.96 -2.15 -21.20
C GLU A 222 23.71 -3.48 -21.41
N ALA A 223 24.14 -4.13 -20.32
CA ALA A 223 24.81 -5.42 -20.38
C ALA A 223 23.93 -6.52 -20.98
N LEU A 224 22.64 -6.59 -20.58
CA LEU A 224 21.68 -7.56 -21.10
C LEU A 224 21.36 -7.31 -22.59
N ARG A 225 21.26 -6.06 -23.01
CA ARG A 225 21.10 -5.71 -24.43
C ARG A 225 22.32 -6.10 -25.26
N ALA A 226 23.52 -5.91 -24.71
CA ALA A 226 24.76 -6.38 -25.34
C ALA A 226 24.82 -7.91 -25.44
N ASP A 227 24.21 -8.65 -24.52
CA ASP A 227 24.04 -10.11 -24.56
C ASP A 227 22.95 -10.57 -25.55
N GLY A 228 22.21 -9.62 -26.17
CA GLY A 228 21.18 -9.92 -27.18
C GLY A 228 19.74 -9.98 -26.61
N HIS A 229 19.53 -9.66 -25.32
CA HIS A 229 18.19 -9.62 -24.74
C HIS A 229 17.46 -8.33 -25.12
N GLN A 230 16.15 -8.44 -25.35
CA GLN A 230 15.28 -7.29 -25.57
C GLN A 230 14.69 -6.86 -24.22
N ILE A 231 15.19 -5.76 -23.67
CA ILE A 231 14.67 -5.15 -22.44
C ILE A 231 13.83 -3.94 -22.86
N GLU A 232 12.51 -4.12 -22.78
CA GLU A 232 11.48 -3.16 -23.22
C GLU A 232 10.96 -2.34 -22.04
N ARG A 233 11.00 -2.89 -20.81
CA ARG A 233 10.40 -2.32 -19.60
C ARG A 233 11.37 -2.29 -18.44
N LEU A 234 11.22 -1.26 -17.61
CA LEU A 234 11.87 -1.18 -16.30
C LEU A 234 10.79 -0.95 -15.24
N ASP A 235 10.53 -1.99 -14.44
CA ASP A 235 9.72 -1.85 -13.23
C ASP A 235 10.63 -1.39 -12.09
N LEU A 236 10.45 -0.16 -11.69
CA LEU A 236 11.28 0.50 -10.69
C LEU A 236 10.71 0.38 -9.26
N GLY A 237 9.62 -0.39 -9.14
CA GLY A 237 8.95 -0.63 -7.89
C GLY A 237 8.31 0.63 -7.28
N GLY A 238 8.10 0.58 -5.97
CA GLY A 238 7.59 1.72 -5.20
C GLY A 238 8.56 2.10 -4.09
N GLY A 239 8.00 2.68 -3.02
CA GLY A 239 8.76 2.92 -1.81
C GLY A 239 8.84 4.36 -1.36
N LEU A 240 8.49 5.33 -2.20
CA LEU A 240 8.48 6.74 -1.82
C LEU A 240 7.58 6.95 -0.58
N GLY A 241 8.13 7.64 0.44
CA GLY A 241 7.51 7.82 1.74
C GLY A 241 6.48 8.96 1.78
N ILE A 242 5.74 9.02 2.90
CA ILE A 242 4.81 10.10 3.23
C ILE A 242 5.13 10.68 4.60
N PRO A 243 4.74 11.93 4.88
CA PRO A 243 4.81 12.46 6.23
C PRO A 243 3.67 11.85 7.07
N TYR A 244 4.03 11.07 8.09
CA TYR A 244 3.08 10.60 9.10
C TYR A 244 2.93 11.61 10.23
N GLU A 245 3.96 12.36 10.51
CA GLU A 245 4.01 13.42 11.50
C GLU A 245 4.16 14.76 10.76
N ARG A 246 3.22 15.66 10.97
CA ARG A 246 3.19 16.95 10.26
C ARG A 246 4.34 17.91 10.63
N SER A 247 4.97 17.68 11.78
CA SER A 247 6.15 18.43 12.25
C SER A 247 7.43 18.07 11.52
N ASN A 248 7.48 16.90 10.86
CA ASN A 248 8.69 16.41 10.19
C ASN A 248 8.92 17.07 8.83
N ALA A 249 10.19 17.06 8.39
CA ALA A 249 10.54 17.50 7.06
C ALA A 249 9.75 16.69 6.01
N ALA A 250 9.23 17.37 5.01
CA ALA A 250 8.49 16.71 3.92
C ALA A 250 9.40 15.74 3.16
N PRO A 251 8.94 14.51 2.86
CA PRO A 251 9.67 13.61 1.99
C PRO A 251 9.75 14.18 0.56
N PRO A 252 10.65 13.64 -0.30
CA PRO A 252 10.73 14.04 -1.69
C PRO A 252 9.37 13.94 -2.39
N LEU A 253 9.09 14.89 -3.28
CA LEU A 253 7.85 14.91 -4.04
C LEU A 253 7.92 13.95 -5.25
N PRO A 254 6.77 13.47 -5.77
CA PRO A 254 6.72 12.69 -7.01
C PRO A 254 7.43 13.35 -8.19
N GLU A 255 7.39 14.68 -8.29
CA GLU A 255 8.11 15.45 -9.33
C GLU A 255 9.63 15.27 -9.24
N ASP A 256 10.21 15.34 -8.03
CA ASP A 256 11.66 15.15 -7.83
C ASP A 256 12.05 13.70 -8.11
N TYR A 257 11.18 12.75 -7.74
CA TYR A 257 11.36 11.33 -8.02
C TYR A 257 11.31 11.05 -9.53
N GLY A 258 10.33 11.58 -10.26
CA GLY A 258 10.23 11.43 -11.72
C GLY A 258 11.41 12.06 -12.45
N ARG A 259 11.88 13.23 -12.01
CA ARG A 259 13.09 13.86 -12.56
C ARG A 259 14.33 12.97 -12.37
N MET A 260 14.51 12.40 -11.19
CA MET A 260 15.59 11.47 -10.88
C MET A 260 15.50 10.19 -11.73
N ILE A 261 14.31 9.63 -11.98
CA ILE A 261 14.12 8.50 -12.90
C ILE A 261 14.56 8.87 -14.32
N ALA A 262 14.13 10.02 -14.82
CA ALA A 262 14.52 10.48 -16.16
C ALA A 262 16.04 10.67 -16.31
N GLU A 263 16.71 11.19 -15.27
CA GLU A 263 18.17 11.35 -15.23
C GLU A 263 18.91 10.00 -15.28
N GLU A 264 18.43 8.99 -14.54
CA GLU A 264 19.17 7.74 -14.35
C GLU A 264 18.88 6.67 -15.42
N VAL A 265 17.63 6.61 -15.93
CA VAL A 265 17.21 5.54 -16.85
C VAL A 265 16.51 6.04 -18.13
N GLY A 266 16.18 7.34 -18.23
CA GLY A 266 15.44 7.87 -19.38
C GLY A 266 16.14 7.68 -20.74
N HIS A 267 17.46 7.61 -20.75
CA HIS A 267 18.27 7.37 -21.95
C HIS A 267 18.17 5.95 -22.52
N LEU A 268 17.52 5.03 -21.80
CA LEU A 268 17.40 3.62 -22.19
C LEU A 268 16.20 3.34 -23.10
N ASP A 269 15.31 4.33 -23.32
CA ASP A 269 14.10 4.20 -24.15
C ASP A 269 13.24 2.98 -23.77
N CYS A 270 13.12 2.69 -22.47
CA CYS A 270 12.23 1.68 -21.92
C CYS A 270 10.91 2.30 -21.48
N GLU A 271 9.83 1.50 -21.48
CA GLU A 271 8.61 1.85 -20.75
C GLU A 271 8.90 1.75 -19.23
N ILE A 272 8.61 2.80 -18.48
CA ILE A 272 8.83 2.86 -17.05
C ILE A 272 7.58 2.41 -16.31
N GLU A 273 7.71 1.40 -15.47
CA GLU A 273 6.67 0.98 -14.52
C GLU A 273 7.11 1.39 -13.11
N ILE A 274 6.16 1.90 -12.32
CA ILE A 274 6.36 2.17 -10.89
C ILE A 274 5.21 1.62 -10.08
N GLU A 275 5.48 1.20 -8.82
CA GLU A 275 4.50 0.54 -7.96
C GLU A 275 4.21 1.33 -6.66
N PRO A 276 3.76 2.60 -6.74
CA PRO A 276 3.44 3.38 -5.55
C PRO A 276 2.18 2.83 -4.86
N GLY A 277 2.29 2.58 -3.57
CA GLY A 277 1.14 2.21 -2.73
C GLY A 277 0.89 3.27 -1.67
N ARG A 278 1.85 3.39 -0.74
CA ARG A 278 1.76 4.26 0.43
C ARG A 278 1.49 5.72 0.07
N LEU A 279 2.18 6.28 -0.90
CA LEU A 279 2.02 7.69 -1.23
C LEU A 279 0.65 7.97 -1.86
N ILE A 280 0.06 7.03 -2.60
CA ILE A 280 -1.28 7.18 -3.15
C ILE A 280 -2.34 7.07 -2.05
N ALA A 281 -2.29 6.02 -1.23
CA ALA A 281 -3.36 5.67 -0.30
C ALA A 281 -3.21 6.26 1.10
N GLY A 282 -1.98 6.46 1.61
CA GLY A 282 -1.73 6.76 3.02
C GLY A 282 -2.50 7.97 3.53
N ASN A 283 -2.23 9.14 2.98
CA ASN A 283 -2.91 10.37 3.38
C ASN A 283 -4.32 10.52 2.78
N ALA A 284 -4.73 9.58 1.92
CA ALA A 284 -6.08 9.54 1.37
C ALA A 284 -7.10 8.87 2.31
N GLY A 285 -6.69 8.42 3.49
CA GLY A 285 -7.58 7.78 4.45
C GLY A 285 -7.39 8.21 5.89
N LEU A 286 -8.53 8.29 6.59
CA LEU A 286 -8.63 8.42 8.05
C LEU A 286 -9.17 7.12 8.63
N MET A 287 -8.85 6.84 9.91
CA MET A 287 -9.64 5.97 10.77
C MET A 287 -10.27 6.84 11.86
N VAL A 288 -11.60 6.81 11.97
CA VAL A 288 -12.35 7.56 12.98
C VAL A 288 -12.79 6.64 14.08
N SER A 289 -12.65 7.08 15.33
CA SER A 289 -12.92 6.33 16.54
C SER A 289 -13.67 7.18 17.54
N GLU A 290 -14.55 6.55 18.33
CA GLU A 290 -15.22 7.19 19.45
C GLU A 290 -14.42 6.98 20.74
N ILE A 291 -14.38 7.99 21.58
CA ILE A 291 -13.81 7.91 22.93
C ILE A 291 -14.84 7.26 23.86
N ILE A 292 -14.51 6.07 24.34
CA ILE A 292 -15.40 5.35 25.28
C ILE A 292 -15.21 5.90 26.69
N TYR A 293 -13.96 6.08 27.11
CA TYR A 293 -13.64 6.62 28.44
C TYR A 293 -12.37 7.47 28.40
N VAL A 294 -12.36 8.52 29.22
CA VAL A 294 -11.14 9.16 29.69
C VAL A 294 -10.89 8.66 31.11
N LYS A 295 -9.78 7.95 31.32
CA LYS A 295 -9.47 7.32 32.61
C LYS A 295 -8.25 8.00 33.23
N GLU A 296 -8.43 8.64 34.37
CA GLU A 296 -7.35 9.13 35.20
C GLU A 296 -6.55 7.98 35.79
N GLY A 297 -5.22 8.09 35.78
CA GLY A 297 -4.30 7.12 36.33
C GLY A 297 -3.24 7.77 37.21
N GLU A 298 -2.53 6.97 38.03
CA GLU A 298 -1.40 7.47 38.81
C GLU A 298 -0.24 7.86 37.87
N GLY A 299 -0.18 9.16 37.52
CA GLY A 299 0.88 9.75 36.69
C GLY A 299 0.69 9.64 35.18
N ARG A 300 -0.41 9.08 34.70
CA ARG A 300 -0.82 9.03 33.27
C ARG A 300 -2.31 8.94 33.13
N ASP A 301 -2.85 9.69 32.20
CA ASP A 301 -4.24 9.57 31.80
C ASP A 301 -4.34 8.71 30.53
N PHE A 302 -5.45 7.96 30.44
CA PHE A 302 -5.72 7.05 29.32
C PHE A 302 -6.94 7.52 28.54
N LEU A 303 -6.76 7.64 27.23
CA LEU A 303 -7.84 7.81 26.28
C LEU A 303 -8.20 6.44 25.70
N ILE A 304 -9.33 5.87 26.15
CA ILE A 304 -9.79 4.54 25.76
C ILE A 304 -10.77 4.67 24.61
N LEU A 305 -10.41 4.09 23.46
CA LEU A 305 -11.16 4.19 22.22
C LEU A 305 -11.99 2.92 21.94
N ASP A 306 -12.95 3.01 21.04
CA ASP A 306 -13.67 1.87 20.47
C ASP A 306 -12.87 1.14 19.37
N SER A 307 -11.87 1.79 18.76
CA SER A 307 -10.90 1.15 17.86
C SER A 307 -9.77 0.46 18.63
N ALA A 308 -9.11 -0.53 18.01
CA ALA A 308 -8.05 -1.30 18.62
C ALA A 308 -6.91 -1.61 17.64
N MET A 309 -5.84 -2.25 18.16
CA MET A 309 -4.72 -2.70 17.33
C MET A 309 -5.17 -3.66 16.22
N ASN A 310 -6.27 -4.37 16.37
CA ASN A 310 -6.84 -5.21 15.32
C ASN A 310 -7.41 -4.41 14.14
N ASP A 311 -7.75 -3.14 14.34
CA ASP A 311 -8.25 -2.23 13.30
C ASP A 311 -7.09 -1.48 12.62
N LEU A 312 -6.10 -1.01 13.39
CA LEU A 312 -4.90 -0.32 12.91
C LEU A 312 -3.65 -0.86 13.64
N VAL A 313 -3.08 -1.95 13.12
CA VAL A 313 -1.99 -2.68 13.77
C VAL A 313 -0.63 -1.97 13.70
N ARG A 314 -0.48 -0.96 12.86
CA ARG A 314 0.81 -0.34 12.56
C ARG A 314 1.56 0.25 13.78
N PRO A 315 0.90 0.93 14.73
CA PRO A 315 1.57 1.35 15.96
C PRO A 315 2.14 0.18 16.75
N ALA A 316 1.39 -0.89 16.95
CA ALA A 316 1.81 -2.08 17.68
C ALA A 316 2.91 -2.89 16.96
N MET A 317 2.89 -2.95 15.62
CA MET A 317 3.80 -3.80 14.84
C MET A 317 5.10 -3.12 14.43
N TYR A 318 5.05 -1.81 14.18
CA TYR A 318 6.15 -1.03 13.58
C TYR A 318 6.53 0.22 14.40
N ASP A 319 5.96 0.43 15.57
CA ASP A 319 6.07 1.68 16.34
C ASP A 319 5.69 2.91 15.48
N ALA A 320 4.73 2.70 14.56
CA ALA A 320 4.38 3.70 13.57
C ALA A 320 3.58 4.84 14.19
N HIS A 321 4.03 6.06 13.93
CA HIS A 321 3.30 7.27 14.31
C HIS A 321 2.08 7.46 13.39
N HIS A 322 0.97 7.88 13.99
CA HIS A 322 -0.18 8.50 13.33
C HIS A 322 -0.55 9.75 14.10
N ASP A 323 -0.81 10.85 13.41
CA ASP A 323 -1.43 12.01 14.05
C ASP A 323 -2.86 11.65 14.47
N ILE A 324 -3.21 11.97 15.71
CA ILE A 324 -4.54 11.77 16.29
C ILE A 324 -5.12 13.16 16.54
N VAL A 325 -6.23 13.47 15.92
CA VAL A 325 -6.85 14.79 16.01
C VAL A 325 -8.34 14.66 16.35
N PRO A 326 -8.90 15.55 17.19
CA PRO A 326 -10.34 15.59 17.42
C PRO A 326 -11.10 15.87 16.12
N VAL A 327 -12.29 15.30 15.96
CA VAL A 327 -13.18 15.61 14.83
C VAL A 327 -13.78 17.01 14.96
N MET A 328 -14.02 17.45 16.20
CA MET A 328 -14.33 18.86 16.49
C MET A 328 -13.02 19.61 16.75
N GLU A 329 -12.81 20.69 15.99
CA GLU A 329 -11.59 21.50 16.09
C GLU A 329 -11.47 22.14 17.48
N PRO A 330 -10.36 21.93 18.21
CA PRO A 330 -10.20 22.57 19.50
C PRO A 330 -10.12 24.09 19.38
N ALA A 331 -10.54 24.80 20.42
CA ALA A 331 -10.42 26.25 20.45
C ALA A 331 -8.95 26.69 20.35
N PRO A 332 -8.64 27.78 19.65
CA PRO A 332 -7.27 28.29 19.56
C PRO A 332 -6.65 28.55 20.93
N GLY A 333 -5.44 28.04 21.17
CA GLY A 333 -4.68 28.23 22.41
C GLY A 333 -5.15 27.40 23.60
N VAL A 334 -5.99 26.40 23.40
CA VAL A 334 -6.32 25.43 24.44
C VAL A 334 -5.04 24.68 24.84
N GLU A 335 -4.87 24.45 26.13
CA GLU A 335 -3.72 23.71 26.67
C GLU A 335 -3.91 22.20 26.38
N GLU A 336 -2.88 21.59 25.79
CA GLU A 336 -2.82 20.15 25.54
C GLU A 336 -2.20 19.43 26.75
N ALA A 337 -2.61 18.20 26.98
CA ALA A 337 -2.09 17.34 28.05
C ALA A 337 -1.65 15.98 27.48
N PRO A 338 -0.59 15.36 28.04
CA PRO A 338 -0.10 14.06 27.60
C PRO A 338 -1.04 12.93 28.03
N MET A 339 -1.49 12.13 27.05
CA MET A 339 -2.36 10.97 27.25
C MET A 339 -1.78 9.73 26.57
N ASP A 340 -2.00 8.55 27.17
CA ASP A 340 -1.79 7.29 26.48
C ASP A 340 -3.08 6.91 25.74
N VAL A 341 -3.03 6.77 24.43
CA VAL A 341 -4.18 6.41 23.57
C VAL A 341 -4.20 4.92 23.37
N VAL A 342 -5.26 4.24 23.82
CA VAL A 342 -5.35 2.78 23.91
C VAL A 342 -6.69 2.27 23.38
N GLY A 343 -6.68 1.02 22.90
CA GLY A 343 -7.90 0.31 22.50
C GLY A 343 -8.42 -0.65 23.57
N PRO A 344 -9.51 -1.39 23.28
CA PRO A 344 -10.19 -2.30 24.18
C PRO A 344 -9.66 -3.75 24.15
N VAL A 345 -8.66 -4.08 23.34
CA VAL A 345 -8.12 -5.44 23.25
C VAL A 345 -7.36 -5.80 24.53
N CYS A 346 -7.55 -7.02 25.03
CA CYS A 346 -6.94 -7.52 26.27
C CYS A 346 -5.44 -7.84 26.11
N GLU A 347 -4.67 -6.88 25.59
CA GLU A 347 -3.24 -6.99 25.34
C GLU A 347 -2.55 -5.63 25.56
N SER A 348 -1.39 -5.63 26.23
CA SER A 348 -0.62 -4.39 26.48
C SER A 348 -0.10 -3.73 25.22
N GLY A 349 -0.03 -4.48 24.10
CA GLY A 349 0.30 -3.99 22.78
C GLY A 349 -0.79 -3.13 22.13
N ASP A 350 -2.00 -3.14 22.66
CA ASP A 350 -3.12 -2.33 22.16
C ASP A 350 -2.99 -0.86 22.57
N THR A 351 -1.93 -0.25 22.08
CA THR A 351 -1.56 1.14 22.36
C THR A 351 -1.25 1.83 21.04
N PHE A 352 -1.99 2.89 20.73
CA PHE A 352 -1.79 3.70 19.54
C PHE A 352 -0.72 4.78 19.74
N ALA A 353 -0.67 5.36 20.95
CA ALA A 353 0.32 6.38 21.30
C ALA A 353 0.53 6.40 22.82
N LYS A 354 1.74 6.81 23.24
CA LYS A 354 2.11 7.02 24.64
C LYS A 354 2.52 8.46 24.86
N GLY A 355 1.97 9.10 25.91
CA GLY A 355 2.27 10.47 26.25
C GLY A 355 2.00 11.44 25.09
N ARG A 356 0.93 11.21 24.33
CA ARG A 356 0.54 12.08 23.21
C ARG A 356 -0.14 13.32 23.75
N ASP A 357 0.43 14.49 23.44
CA ASP A 357 -0.22 15.76 23.75
C ASP A 357 -1.52 15.87 22.93
N LEU A 358 -2.64 15.98 23.62
CA LEU A 358 -3.97 16.12 23.07
C LEU A 358 -4.73 17.26 23.76
N PRO A 359 -5.57 17.99 23.04
CA PRO A 359 -6.50 18.95 23.65
C PRO A 359 -7.52 18.23 24.54
N PRO A 360 -8.20 18.93 25.44
CA PRO A 360 -9.26 18.35 26.26
C PRO A 360 -10.33 17.70 25.38
N VAL A 361 -10.62 16.43 25.71
CA VAL A 361 -11.64 15.61 25.05
C VAL A 361 -12.41 14.82 26.12
N ALA A 362 -13.63 14.37 25.82
CA ALA A 362 -14.51 13.67 26.71
C ALA A 362 -15.00 12.33 26.10
N ALA A 363 -15.66 11.51 26.90
CA ALA A 363 -16.39 10.36 26.38
C ALA A 363 -17.44 10.81 25.35
N GLU A 364 -17.67 9.98 24.33
CA GLU A 364 -18.54 10.24 23.18
C GLU A 364 -17.97 11.24 22.15
N ASP A 365 -16.84 11.91 22.44
CA ASP A 365 -16.13 12.67 21.41
C ASP A 365 -15.48 11.75 20.36
N LEU A 366 -15.32 12.28 19.14
CA LEU A 366 -14.69 11.57 18.04
C LEU A 366 -13.25 12.04 17.82
N VAL A 367 -12.34 11.09 17.59
CA VAL A 367 -10.98 11.34 17.15
C VAL A 367 -10.71 10.67 15.80
N ALA A 368 -9.84 11.28 15.01
CA ALA A 368 -9.44 10.74 13.71
C ALA A 368 -7.93 10.47 13.69
N PHE A 369 -7.56 9.25 13.33
CA PHE A 369 -6.17 8.87 13.00
C PHE A 369 -5.90 9.27 11.55
N ARG A 370 -4.96 10.19 11.35
CA ARG A 370 -4.58 10.64 10.01
C ARG A 370 -3.63 9.66 9.34
N SER A 371 -3.53 9.74 8.02
CA SER A 371 -2.63 8.89 7.21
C SER A 371 -2.85 7.39 7.41
N ALA A 372 -4.11 6.99 7.67
CA ALA A 372 -4.49 5.60 7.94
C ALA A 372 -4.91 4.81 6.69
N GLY A 373 -4.88 5.43 5.50
CA GLY A 373 -5.36 4.81 4.25
C GLY A 373 -4.49 3.70 3.70
N ALA A 374 -3.19 3.65 4.05
CA ALA A 374 -2.30 2.60 3.59
C ALA A 374 -1.90 1.66 4.73
N TYR A 375 -1.98 0.35 4.49
CA TYR A 375 -1.63 -0.69 5.46
C TYR A 375 -2.41 -0.60 6.79
N GLY A 376 -3.61 -0.02 6.74
CA GLY A 376 -4.61 -0.02 7.81
C GLY A 376 -5.58 -1.18 7.61
N ALA A 377 -6.70 -0.94 6.94
CA ALA A 377 -7.77 -1.93 6.73
C ALA A 377 -7.31 -3.27 6.13
N VAL A 378 -6.26 -3.29 5.28
CA VAL A 378 -5.72 -4.53 4.69
C VAL A 378 -4.98 -5.41 5.69
N MET A 379 -4.52 -4.86 6.82
CA MET A 379 -3.84 -5.58 7.89
C MET A 379 -4.75 -5.82 9.11
N ALA A 380 -6.00 -5.39 9.06
CA ALA A 380 -6.96 -5.59 10.13
C ALA A 380 -7.31 -7.08 10.33
N SER A 381 -7.70 -7.42 11.54
CA SER A 381 -8.08 -8.78 11.92
C SER A 381 -9.32 -8.78 12.84
N GLU A 382 -9.84 -9.96 13.10
CA GLU A 382 -10.97 -10.16 14.01
C GLU A 382 -10.49 -10.59 15.43
N TYR A 383 -9.34 -10.10 15.86
CA TYR A 383 -8.81 -10.39 17.19
C TYR A 383 -9.82 -10.03 18.29
N ASN A 384 -9.95 -10.86 19.31
CA ASN A 384 -10.99 -10.83 20.34
C ASN A 384 -12.44 -10.90 19.79
N THR A 385 -12.64 -11.50 18.60
CA THR A 385 -13.92 -11.58 17.90
C THR A 385 -14.54 -10.19 17.64
N ARG A 386 -13.69 -9.18 17.45
CA ARG A 386 -14.12 -7.85 17.03
C ARG A 386 -14.35 -7.85 15.52
N PRO A 387 -15.50 -7.37 15.03
CA PRO A 387 -15.77 -7.36 13.59
C PRO A 387 -14.83 -6.39 12.87
N LEU A 388 -14.44 -6.72 11.64
CA LEU A 388 -13.75 -5.76 10.78
C LEU A 388 -14.59 -4.48 10.65
N ILE A 389 -13.94 -3.32 10.77
CA ILE A 389 -14.63 -2.04 10.72
C ILE A 389 -15.02 -1.69 9.28
N PRO A 390 -16.10 -0.92 9.07
CA PRO A 390 -16.56 -0.54 7.74
C PRO A 390 -15.58 0.41 7.05
N GLU A 391 -15.64 0.41 5.72
CA GLU A 391 -14.90 1.35 4.89
C GLU A 391 -15.87 2.21 4.09
N VAL A 392 -15.60 3.52 4.04
CA VAL A 392 -16.41 4.54 3.36
C VAL A 392 -15.54 5.27 2.34
N LEU A 393 -16.10 5.52 1.17
CA LEU A 393 -15.51 6.37 0.14
C LEU A 393 -16.31 7.67 0.04
N VAL A 394 -15.62 8.80 0.04
CA VAL A 394 -16.17 10.13 -0.17
C VAL A 394 -15.78 10.63 -1.55
N ASP A 395 -16.71 11.27 -2.25
CA ASP A 395 -16.52 11.92 -3.54
C ASP A 395 -17.33 13.21 -3.59
N GLY A 396 -16.65 14.34 -3.41
CA GLY A 396 -17.28 15.66 -3.29
C GLY A 396 -18.17 15.76 -2.05
N ASP A 397 -19.47 15.94 -2.27
CA ASP A 397 -20.50 16.18 -1.24
C ASP A 397 -21.29 14.91 -0.83
N HIS A 398 -20.87 13.75 -1.30
CA HIS A 398 -21.55 12.48 -1.00
C HIS A 398 -20.57 11.38 -0.57
N PHE A 399 -21.08 10.37 0.11
CA PHE A 399 -20.31 9.22 0.55
C PHE A 399 -21.10 7.92 0.40
N ALA A 400 -20.36 6.81 0.34
CA ALA A 400 -20.95 5.48 0.32
C ALA A 400 -20.13 4.49 1.15
N VAL A 401 -20.81 3.55 1.80
CA VAL A 401 -20.16 2.39 2.42
C VAL A 401 -19.69 1.45 1.32
N ILE A 402 -18.37 1.28 1.21
CA ILE A 402 -17.71 0.43 0.20
C ILE A 402 -17.25 -0.92 0.76
N ARG A 403 -17.32 -1.09 2.07
CA ARG A 403 -17.25 -2.37 2.79
C ARG A 403 -18.09 -2.26 4.04
N ALA A 404 -19.08 -3.11 4.18
CA ALA A 404 -19.94 -3.15 5.37
C ALA A 404 -19.21 -3.85 6.55
N ARG A 405 -19.58 -3.47 7.77
CA ARG A 405 -19.21 -4.20 9.00
C ARG A 405 -19.93 -5.55 8.99
N PRO A 406 -19.23 -6.69 9.14
CA PRO A 406 -19.91 -7.97 9.29
C PRO A 406 -20.70 -8.04 10.60
N SER A 407 -21.84 -8.68 10.58
CA SER A 407 -22.59 -9.00 11.82
C SER A 407 -21.89 -10.10 12.60
N PHE A 408 -22.12 -10.17 13.91
CA PHE A 408 -21.64 -11.30 14.72
C PHE A 408 -22.18 -12.65 14.22
N ASP A 409 -23.41 -12.68 13.73
CA ASP A 409 -24.00 -13.87 13.13
C ASP A 409 -23.23 -14.36 11.90
N GLU A 410 -22.80 -13.47 11.01
CA GLU A 410 -21.98 -13.82 9.84
C GLU A 410 -20.59 -14.33 10.27
N MET A 411 -20.03 -13.77 11.34
CA MET A 411 -18.74 -14.23 11.88
C MET A 411 -18.87 -15.65 12.47
N ILE A 412 -19.88 -15.89 13.32
CA ILE A 412 -20.12 -17.16 14.01
C ILE A 412 -20.48 -18.29 13.01
N LYS A 413 -21.25 -17.99 11.97
CA LYS A 413 -21.64 -18.98 10.94
C LYS A 413 -20.49 -19.53 10.09
N ARG A 414 -19.30 -18.95 10.18
CA ARG A 414 -18.11 -19.50 9.54
C ARG A 414 -17.54 -20.72 10.28
N ASP A 415 -17.90 -20.90 11.55
CA ASP A 415 -17.50 -22.02 12.35
C ASP A 415 -18.54 -23.15 12.25
N THR A 416 -18.08 -24.39 12.29
CA THR A 416 -18.95 -25.57 12.20
C THR A 416 -18.71 -26.46 13.41
N ILE A 417 -19.80 -26.84 14.11
CA ILE A 417 -19.75 -27.85 15.14
C ILE A 417 -19.89 -29.22 14.45
N PRO A 418 -18.89 -30.11 14.56
CA PRO A 418 -18.97 -31.42 13.93
C PRO A 418 -20.01 -32.31 14.59
N GLU A 419 -20.62 -33.23 13.81
CA GLU A 419 -21.75 -34.09 14.27
C GLU A 419 -21.39 -34.99 15.45
N TRP A 420 -20.12 -35.26 15.73
CA TRP A 420 -19.67 -36.09 16.85
C TRP A 420 -19.53 -35.34 18.20
N LEU A 421 -19.74 -34.02 18.24
CA LEU A 421 -19.80 -33.21 19.47
C LEU A 421 -21.23 -33.00 19.94
#